data_5ad87ca7e4bc8f90a3e18a9b59266ecb
#
_entry.id   5ad87ca7e4bc8f90a3e18a9b59266ecb
#
_cell.length_a   1.000
_cell.length_b   1.000
_cell.length_c   1.000
_cell.angle_alpha   90.00
_cell.angle_beta   90.00
_cell.angle_gamma   90.00
#
_symmetry.space_group_name_H-M   'P 1'
#
loop_
_entity.id
_entity.type
_entity.pdbx_description
1 polymer ?
#
loop_
_entity_poly.entity_id
_entity_poly.type
_entity_poly.pdbx_seq_one_letter_code
_entity_poly.pdbx_strand_id
1 'polypeptide(L)'
;EATIQDFTVDEMAAMLKVSTHTVRRYLRGHQIDASVVTRNCTSPERDIMRFLESLGVEYQYSDRTIIPPRHVDFVVPSHSLAIEYDGIFYHSELTGRTRNYHRDKMISCANAGYRLIHIFSSEWMDKRHIVLSRIRNALGAADVVYARRCSVRSLSLLEAQVFFDTTHIQGFAAGAVYLGLEHAGKVVAAMSFCKSRFNKSYEWELLRFSSQLNTRVVGGASKLFSYFVKTHSPASVVSYCDLRWGSGALYRALGFKELRTSPPNYFYFKRNGPTERLLSRQSFQKHKLQSKLDTFDPELTEWENMQANGYDRIWDCGNGVWGWTPHT
;
A
#
# COMPACT_ATOMS: atom_id res chain seq x y z
N GLU A 1 -16.81 -6.97 26.04
CA GLU A 1 -15.87 -6.92 27.21
C GLU A 1 -14.51 -7.35 26.69
N ALA A 2 -13.46 -6.51 26.89
CA ALA A 2 -12.10 -6.83 26.49
C ALA A 2 -11.52 -7.89 27.47
N THR A 3 -10.89 -8.93 26.92
CA THR A 3 -10.26 -9.98 27.71
C THR A 3 -8.76 -9.74 27.88
N ILE A 4 -8.10 -10.42 28.83
CA ILE A 4 -6.63 -10.36 29.01
C ILE A 4 -5.87 -10.69 27.70
N GLN A 5 -6.46 -11.48 26.81
CA GLN A 5 -5.90 -11.85 25.51
C GLN A 5 -5.91 -10.69 24.49
N ASP A 6 -6.66 -9.62 24.76
CA ASP A 6 -6.78 -8.47 23.88
C ASP A 6 -5.64 -7.45 24.03
N PHE A 7 -4.77 -7.60 25.03
CA PHE A 7 -3.70 -6.66 25.35
C PHE A 7 -2.31 -7.32 25.35
N THR A 8 -1.30 -6.62 24.86
CA THR A 8 0.10 -7.00 25.05
C THR A 8 0.55 -6.69 26.48
N VAL A 9 1.66 -7.30 26.90
CA VAL A 9 2.27 -6.98 28.19
C VAL A 9 2.61 -5.49 28.31
N ASP A 10 3.03 -4.87 27.21
CA ASP A 10 3.40 -3.44 27.20
C ASP A 10 2.17 -2.54 27.31
N GLU A 11 1.07 -2.88 26.64
CA GLU A 11 -0.20 -2.17 26.76
C GLU A 11 -0.79 -2.32 28.19
N MET A 12 -0.77 -3.53 28.74
CA MET A 12 -1.21 -3.75 30.12
C MET A 12 -0.34 -2.95 31.12
N ALA A 13 0.97 -2.93 30.90
CA ALA A 13 1.89 -2.16 31.74
C ALA A 13 1.59 -0.66 31.68
N ALA A 14 1.32 -0.13 30.50
CA ALA A 14 0.95 1.27 30.29
C ALA A 14 -0.42 1.61 30.91
N MET A 15 -1.43 0.76 30.71
CA MET A 15 -2.78 0.95 31.28
C MET A 15 -2.77 0.91 32.80
N LEU A 16 -2.01 -0.03 33.39
CA LEU A 16 -1.91 -0.23 34.82
C LEU A 16 -0.86 0.66 35.47
N LYS A 17 -0.11 1.44 34.68
CA LYS A 17 1.01 2.30 35.14
C LYS A 17 2.05 1.54 35.96
N VAL A 18 2.38 0.33 35.56
CA VAL A 18 3.38 -0.54 36.18
C VAL A 18 4.44 -0.97 35.15
N SER A 19 5.54 -1.60 35.60
CA SER A 19 6.54 -2.13 34.68
C SER A 19 6.05 -3.40 34.00
N THR A 20 6.55 -3.69 32.79
CA THR A 20 6.31 -4.94 32.05
C THR A 20 6.75 -6.16 32.85
N HIS A 21 7.80 -6.01 33.71
CA HIS A 21 8.25 -7.04 34.65
C HIS A 21 7.16 -7.38 35.67
N THR A 22 6.48 -6.36 36.21
CA THR A 22 5.36 -6.53 37.13
C THR A 22 4.20 -7.30 36.50
N VAL A 23 3.84 -6.92 35.27
CA VAL A 23 2.79 -7.63 34.52
C VAL A 23 3.16 -9.10 34.30
N ARG A 24 4.38 -9.39 33.82
CA ARG A 24 4.86 -10.76 33.60
C ARG A 24 4.92 -11.58 34.87
N ARG A 25 5.27 -10.97 36.04
CA ARG A 25 5.27 -11.62 37.34
C ARG A 25 3.85 -11.99 37.77
N TYR A 26 2.89 -11.08 37.55
CA TYR A 26 1.46 -11.30 37.86
C TYR A 26 0.90 -12.46 37.04
N LEU A 27 1.10 -12.43 35.71
CA LEU A 27 0.64 -13.49 34.81
C LEU A 27 1.18 -14.87 35.22
N ARG A 28 2.48 -14.96 35.55
CA ARG A 28 3.10 -16.20 36.06
C ARG A 28 2.49 -16.65 37.37
N GLY A 29 2.23 -15.73 38.33
CA GLY A 29 1.62 -16.05 39.60
C GLY A 29 0.20 -16.60 39.49
N HIS A 30 -0.51 -16.28 38.45
CA HIS A 30 -1.87 -16.77 38.18
C HIS A 30 -1.93 -17.91 37.13
N GLN A 31 -0.78 -18.53 36.80
CA GLN A 31 -0.66 -19.61 35.79
C GLN A 31 -1.25 -19.25 34.43
N ILE A 32 -1.32 -17.95 34.13
CA ILE A 32 -1.70 -17.47 32.79
C ILE A 32 -0.45 -17.58 31.92
N ASP A 33 -0.54 -18.39 30.87
CA ASP A 33 0.56 -18.54 29.93
C ASP A 33 0.84 -17.19 29.27
N ALA A 34 1.99 -16.60 29.61
CA ALA A 34 2.42 -15.33 29.04
C ALA A 34 2.60 -15.43 27.49
N SER A 35 2.77 -16.63 26.93
CA SER A 35 2.80 -16.82 25.46
C SER A 35 1.45 -16.59 24.82
N VAL A 36 0.35 -16.79 25.52
CA VAL A 36 -1.02 -16.47 25.06
C VAL A 36 -1.25 -14.94 25.06
N VAL A 37 -0.61 -14.25 26.02
CA VAL A 37 -0.69 -12.78 26.18
C VAL A 37 0.44 -12.10 25.42
N THR A 38 1.56 -12.77 25.21
CA THR A 38 2.76 -12.28 24.51
C THR A 38 2.90 -12.82 23.12
N ARG A 39 1.85 -12.84 22.31
CA ARG A 39 2.11 -12.61 20.91
C ARG A 39 2.71 -11.22 20.84
N ASN A 40 4.01 -11.11 20.57
CA ASN A 40 4.72 -9.87 20.29
C ASN A 40 4.16 -9.28 18.96
N CYS A 41 2.86 -8.99 18.94
CA CYS A 41 2.20 -8.39 17.80
C CYS A 41 1.78 -6.96 18.15
N THR A 42 1.97 -6.08 17.20
CA THR A 42 1.51 -4.69 17.32
C THR A 42 -0.03 -4.63 17.25
N SER A 43 -0.63 -3.52 17.71
CA SER A 43 -2.07 -3.30 17.58
C SER A 43 -2.57 -3.44 16.13
N PRO A 44 -1.91 -2.88 15.10
CA PRO A 44 -2.29 -3.08 13.71
C PRO A 44 -2.25 -4.53 13.24
N GLU A 45 -1.24 -5.31 13.67
CA GLU A 45 -1.17 -6.74 13.32
C GLU A 45 -2.34 -7.52 13.94
N ARG A 46 -2.72 -7.23 15.19
CA ARG A 46 -3.94 -7.83 15.79
C ARG A 46 -5.21 -7.48 15.02
N ASP A 47 -5.31 -6.26 14.55
CA ASP A 47 -6.47 -5.86 13.73
C ASP A 47 -6.50 -6.58 12.39
N ILE A 48 -5.33 -6.84 11.78
CA ILE A 48 -5.22 -7.67 10.57
C ILE A 48 -5.61 -9.12 10.87
N MET A 49 -5.17 -9.69 12.01
CA MET A 49 -5.58 -11.03 12.46
C MET A 49 -7.10 -11.13 12.57
N ARG A 50 -7.72 -10.25 13.35
CA ARG A 50 -9.18 -10.20 13.54
C ARG A 50 -9.91 -10.06 12.21
N PHE A 51 -9.34 -9.28 11.30
CA PHE A 51 -9.92 -9.12 9.97
C PHE A 51 -9.85 -10.41 9.15
N LEU A 52 -8.70 -11.11 9.13
CA LEU A 52 -8.56 -12.40 8.45
C LEU A 52 -9.50 -13.45 9.05
N GLU A 53 -9.58 -13.52 10.38
CA GLU A 53 -10.50 -14.40 11.13
C GLU A 53 -11.96 -14.10 10.79
N SER A 54 -12.34 -12.82 10.70
CA SER A 54 -13.71 -12.41 10.31
C SER A 54 -14.11 -12.83 8.89
N LEU A 55 -13.11 -13.12 8.03
CA LEU A 55 -13.31 -13.63 6.69
C LEU A 55 -13.27 -15.18 6.63
N GLY A 56 -13.03 -15.85 7.75
CA GLY A 56 -12.86 -17.31 7.81
C GLY A 56 -11.60 -17.80 7.09
N VAL A 57 -10.55 -16.97 7.01
CA VAL A 57 -9.31 -17.27 6.29
C VAL A 57 -8.28 -17.82 7.25
N GLU A 58 -7.76 -19.01 6.97
CA GLU A 58 -6.62 -19.59 7.69
C GLU A 58 -5.32 -18.88 7.30
N TYR A 59 -4.52 -18.52 8.29
CA TYR A 59 -3.23 -17.86 8.10
C TYR A 59 -2.18 -18.36 9.11
N GLN A 60 -0.92 -18.17 8.75
CA GLN A 60 0.23 -18.37 9.63
C GLN A 60 0.77 -17.00 10.05
N TYR A 61 0.94 -16.77 11.34
CA TYR A 61 1.48 -15.53 11.89
C TYR A 61 2.97 -15.66 12.18
N SER A 62 3.75 -14.61 11.85
CA SER A 62 5.21 -14.55 12.03
C SER A 62 5.92 -15.76 11.42
N ASP A 63 5.53 -16.11 10.18
CA ASP A 63 6.06 -17.25 9.47
C ASP A 63 7.53 -17.08 9.09
N ARG A 64 8.35 -18.08 9.35
CA ARG A 64 9.77 -18.14 9.03
C ARG A 64 10.12 -19.23 8.02
N THR A 65 9.13 -19.89 7.47
CA THR A 65 9.34 -21.06 6.62
C THR A 65 9.44 -20.73 5.15
N ILE A 66 8.69 -19.69 4.69
CA ILE A 66 8.66 -19.36 3.27
C ILE A 66 9.89 -18.60 2.77
N ILE A 67 10.56 -17.78 3.63
CA ILE A 67 11.75 -17.00 3.27
C ILE A 67 12.84 -17.01 4.36
N PRO A 68 13.31 -18.17 4.84
CA PRO A 68 14.30 -18.23 5.91
C PRO A 68 15.62 -17.50 5.51
N PRO A 69 16.32 -16.85 6.44
CA PRO A 69 16.03 -16.72 7.88
C PRO A 69 15.05 -15.58 8.22
N ARG A 70 14.51 -14.87 7.23
CA ARG A 70 13.55 -13.77 7.43
C ARG A 70 12.20 -14.34 7.82
N HIS A 71 11.34 -13.51 8.43
CA HIS A 71 9.94 -13.83 8.69
C HIS A 71 9.01 -12.96 7.86
N VAL A 72 7.76 -13.36 7.75
CA VAL A 72 6.65 -12.58 7.20
C VAL A 72 5.55 -12.52 8.25
N ASP A 73 4.92 -11.37 8.45
CA ASP A 73 3.91 -11.21 9.50
C ASP A 73 2.71 -12.13 9.30
N PHE A 74 2.19 -12.22 8.07
CA PHE A 74 1.07 -13.10 7.75
C PHE A 74 1.30 -13.83 6.43
N VAL A 75 1.09 -15.14 6.45
CA VAL A 75 1.06 -15.99 5.25
C VAL A 75 -0.31 -16.64 5.15
N VAL A 76 -0.96 -16.53 3.99
CA VAL A 76 -2.25 -17.15 3.67
C VAL A 76 -2.01 -18.15 2.54
N PRO A 77 -1.70 -19.41 2.85
CA PRO A 77 -1.27 -20.40 1.86
C PRO A 77 -2.32 -20.68 0.78
N SER A 78 -3.60 -20.74 1.16
CA SER A 78 -4.73 -20.99 0.25
C SER A 78 -4.87 -19.94 -0.87
N HIS A 79 -4.27 -18.75 -0.69
CA HIS A 79 -4.34 -17.64 -1.65
C HIS A 79 -2.96 -17.26 -2.19
N SER A 80 -1.90 -18.01 -1.85
CA SER A 80 -0.50 -17.66 -2.19
C SER A 80 -0.21 -16.18 -1.87
N LEU A 81 -0.71 -15.71 -0.73
CA LEU A 81 -0.62 -14.33 -0.29
C LEU A 81 0.20 -14.22 0.99
N ALA A 82 1.10 -13.25 1.01
CA ALA A 82 1.84 -12.82 2.17
C ALA A 82 1.54 -11.35 2.46
N ILE A 83 1.48 -10.96 3.73
CA ILE A 83 1.20 -9.58 4.17
C ILE A 83 2.24 -9.20 5.21
N GLU A 84 2.80 -8.02 5.05
CA GLU A 84 3.75 -7.40 5.98
C GLU A 84 3.23 -6.03 6.43
N TYR A 85 3.25 -5.81 7.73
CA TYR A 85 2.99 -4.51 8.32
C TYR A 85 4.31 -3.80 8.62
N ASP A 86 4.63 -2.82 7.81
CA ASP A 86 5.89 -2.08 7.91
C ASP A 86 5.72 -0.85 8.80
N GLY A 87 5.99 -0.97 10.10
CA GLY A 87 6.11 0.16 11.00
C GLY A 87 7.23 1.08 10.54
N ILE A 88 6.90 2.32 10.18
CA ILE A 88 7.82 3.26 9.49
C ILE A 88 9.15 3.39 10.23
N PHE A 89 9.12 3.53 11.56
CA PHE A 89 10.34 3.67 12.34
C PHE A 89 11.24 2.44 12.24
N TYR A 90 10.68 1.23 12.44
CA TYR A 90 11.46 -0.03 12.44
C TYR A 90 11.92 -0.47 11.06
N HIS A 91 11.31 0.05 10.00
CA HIS A 91 11.61 -0.25 8.61
C HIS A 91 12.37 0.88 7.91
N SER A 92 12.88 1.87 8.68
CA SER A 92 13.60 3.03 8.19
C SER A 92 15.09 2.76 7.98
N GLU A 93 15.75 3.68 7.28
CA GLU A 93 17.18 3.59 7.00
C GLU A 93 18.05 3.71 8.26
N LEU A 94 17.63 4.53 9.23
CA LEU A 94 18.35 4.68 10.52
C LEU A 94 18.34 3.41 11.37
N THR A 95 17.38 2.52 11.18
CA THR A 95 17.37 1.20 11.81
C THR A 95 18.13 0.14 11.00
N GLY A 96 18.90 0.57 10.00
CA GLY A 96 19.76 -0.29 9.17
C GLY A 96 19.03 -0.94 7.99
N ARG A 97 17.81 -0.50 7.64
CA ARG A 97 17.10 -1.02 6.45
C ARG A 97 17.65 -0.36 5.19
N THR A 98 18.30 -1.16 4.35
CA THR A 98 18.90 -0.70 3.09
C THR A 98 17.82 -0.35 2.06
N ARG A 99 18.24 0.37 1.01
CA ARG A 99 17.40 0.73 -0.13
C ARG A 99 16.56 -0.43 -0.69
N ASN A 100 17.12 -1.62 -0.73
CA ASN A 100 16.46 -2.77 -1.37
C ASN A 100 15.71 -3.67 -0.38
N TYR A 101 15.69 -3.34 0.91
CA TYR A 101 15.15 -4.21 1.97
C TYR A 101 13.76 -4.77 1.65
N HIS A 102 12.78 -3.90 1.37
CA HIS A 102 11.40 -4.31 1.07
C HIS A 102 11.30 -5.02 -0.28
N ARG A 103 12.02 -4.52 -1.28
CA ARG A 103 12.09 -5.15 -2.60
C ARG A 103 12.67 -6.55 -2.56
N ASP A 104 13.77 -6.76 -1.85
CA ASP A 104 14.41 -8.08 -1.73
C ASP A 104 13.50 -9.06 -0.99
N LYS A 105 12.76 -8.58 0.02
CA LYS A 105 11.76 -9.39 0.72
C LYS A 105 10.61 -9.79 -0.22
N MET A 106 10.10 -8.83 -1.00
CA MET A 106 9.07 -9.08 -2.01
C MET A 106 9.53 -10.12 -3.05
N ILE A 107 10.76 -10.00 -3.56
CA ILE A 107 11.33 -10.95 -4.54
C ILE A 107 11.48 -12.34 -3.90
N SER A 108 11.96 -12.42 -2.65
CA SER A 108 12.08 -13.70 -1.93
C SER A 108 10.73 -14.40 -1.78
N CYS A 109 9.68 -13.67 -1.40
CA CYS A 109 8.32 -14.22 -1.32
C CYS A 109 7.81 -14.66 -2.71
N ALA A 110 8.05 -13.86 -3.76
CA ALA A 110 7.66 -14.23 -5.12
C ALA A 110 8.34 -15.51 -5.60
N ASN A 111 9.62 -15.70 -5.31
CA ASN A 111 10.37 -16.92 -5.62
C ASN A 111 9.84 -18.14 -4.84
N ALA A 112 9.29 -17.92 -3.65
CA ALA A 112 8.60 -18.95 -2.85
C ALA A 112 7.13 -19.18 -3.29
N GLY A 113 6.65 -18.52 -4.34
CA GLY A 113 5.29 -18.66 -4.87
C GLY A 113 4.24 -17.79 -4.17
N TYR A 114 4.66 -16.83 -3.36
CA TYR A 114 3.76 -15.94 -2.63
C TYR A 114 3.84 -14.50 -3.14
N ARG A 115 2.69 -13.87 -3.31
CA ARG A 115 2.59 -12.42 -3.52
C ARG A 115 2.68 -11.71 -2.17
N LEU A 116 3.68 -10.87 -1.95
CA LEU A 116 3.79 -10.06 -0.75
C LEU A 116 3.10 -8.69 -0.94
N ILE A 117 2.29 -8.30 0.04
CA ILE A 117 1.73 -6.95 0.21
C ILE A 117 2.46 -6.28 1.37
N HIS A 118 3.06 -5.12 1.10
CA HIS A 118 3.67 -4.26 2.10
C HIS A 118 2.70 -3.15 2.50
N ILE A 119 2.34 -3.06 3.78
CA ILE A 119 1.45 -2.05 4.35
C ILE A 119 2.29 -1.11 5.21
N PHE A 120 2.52 0.10 4.76
CA PHE A 120 3.18 1.10 5.60
C PHE A 120 2.23 1.59 6.70
N SER A 121 2.76 1.80 7.92
CA SER A 121 1.94 2.21 9.08
C SER A 121 1.15 3.51 8.82
N SER A 122 1.69 4.44 8.04
CA SER A 122 0.95 5.63 7.60
C SER A 122 -0.30 5.33 6.78
N GLU A 123 -0.23 4.32 5.88
CA GLU A 123 -1.40 3.89 5.10
C GLU A 123 -2.45 3.23 6.00
N TRP A 124 -1.99 2.49 7.01
CA TRP A 124 -2.88 1.90 8.00
C TRP A 124 -3.59 2.97 8.85
N MET A 125 -2.87 3.99 9.29
CA MET A 125 -3.44 5.06 10.12
C MET A 125 -4.44 5.92 9.33
N ASP A 126 -4.07 6.33 8.11
CA ASP A 126 -4.86 7.29 7.33
C ASP A 126 -5.93 6.63 6.45
N LYS A 127 -5.68 5.39 5.98
CA LYS A 127 -6.47 4.72 4.92
C LYS A 127 -6.77 3.26 5.22
N ARG A 128 -6.90 2.91 6.50
CA ARG A 128 -7.17 1.53 6.96
C ARG A 128 -8.32 0.86 6.20
N HIS A 129 -9.40 1.57 5.95
CA HIS A 129 -10.56 1.05 5.21
C HIS A 129 -10.21 0.66 3.77
N ILE A 130 -9.30 1.40 3.10
CA ILE A 130 -8.81 1.06 1.76
C ILE A 130 -7.88 -0.15 1.83
N VAL A 131 -6.97 -0.19 2.82
CA VAL A 131 -6.06 -1.32 3.05
C VAL A 131 -6.86 -2.62 3.23
N LEU A 132 -7.83 -2.63 4.15
CA LEU A 132 -8.68 -3.79 4.42
C LEU A 132 -9.49 -4.22 3.19
N SER A 133 -10.04 -3.26 2.44
CA SER A 133 -10.73 -3.54 1.18
C SER A 133 -9.82 -4.19 0.13
N ARG A 134 -8.56 -3.76 0.04
CA ARG A 134 -7.57 -4.36 -0.87
C ARG A 134 -7.19 -5.78 -0.46
N ILE A 135 -7.03 -6.04 0.85
CA ILE A 135 -6.79 -7.39 1.37
C ILE A 135 -8.00 -8.27 1.08
N ARG A 136 -9.23 -7.81 1.36
CA ARG A 136 -10.49 -8.51 1.02
C ARG A 136 -10.56 -8.89 -0.45
N ASN A 137 -10.21 -7.97 -1.35
CA ASN A 137 -10.15 -8.23 -2.79
C ASN A 137 -9.08 -9.28 -3.16
N ALA A 138 -7.90 -9.22 -2.53
CA ALA A 138 -6.83 -10.18 -2.76
C ALA A 138 -7.21 -11.61 -2.32
N LEU A 139 -8.04 -11.71 -1.28
CA LEU A 139 -8.60 -12.96 -0.75
C LEU A 139 -9.88 -13.42 -1.46
N GLY A 140 -10.31 -12.73 -2.52
CA GLY A 140 -11.53 -13.11 -3.26
C GLY A 140 -12.85 -12.93 -2.49
N ALA A 141 -12.83 -12.31 -1.30
CA ALA A 141 -13.97 -12.15 -0.39
C ALA A 141 -14.77 -10.85 -0.63
N ALA A 142 -14.52 -10.14 -1.73
CA ALA A 142 -15.24 -8.92 -2.09
C ALA A 142 -16.51 -9.23 -2.89
N ASP A 143 -17.50 -8.33 -2.77
CA ASP A 143 -18.73 -8.38 -3.57
C ASP A 143 -18.42 -8.27 -5.05
N VAL A 144 -19.11 -9.04 -5.89
CA VAL A 144 -18.83 -9.11 -7.32
C VAL A 144 -19.87 -8.32 -8.11
N VAL A 145 -19.38 -7.35 -8.89
CA VAL A 145 -20.16 -6.65 -9.90
C VAL A 145 -19.56 -6.96 -11.29
N TYR A 146 -20.39 -7.28 -12.27
CA TYR A 146 -19.93 -7.53 -13.62
C TYR A 146 -20.01 -6.26 -14.47
N ALA A 147 -18.91 -5.86 -15.09
CA ALA A 147 -18.85 -4.65 -15.93
C ALA A 147 -19.85 -4.65 -17.10
N ARG A 148 -20.29 -5.82 -17.58
CA ARG A 148 -21.35 -5.93 -18.61
C ARG A 148 -22.71 -5.32 -18.14
N ARG A 149 -22.92 -5.23 -16.82
CA ARG A 149 -24.13 -4.63 -16.22
C ARG A 149 -23.95 -3.15 -15.88
N CYS A 150 -22.79 -2.58 -16.18
CA CYS A 150 -22.48 -1.17 -15.89
C CYS A 150 -22.49 -0.35 -17.18
N SER A 151 -22.87 0.92 -17.09
CA SER A 151 -22.66 1.93 -18.14
C SER A 151 -21.33 2.66 -17.91
N VAL A 152 -20.70 3.15 -18.98
CA VAL A 152 -19.54 4.03 -18.88
C VAL A 152 -20.02 5.47 -18.99
N ARG A 153 -19.52 6.35 -18.10
CA ARG A 153 -19.73 7.79 -18.21
C ARG A 153 -18.48 8.58 -17.84
N SER A 154 -18.39 9.80 -18.29
CA SER A 154 -17.41 10.76 -17.81
C SER A 154 -17.76 11.16 -16.36
N LEU A 155 -16.74 11.36 -15.56
CA LEU A 155 -16.86 11.94 -14.22
C LEU A 155 -16.38 13.38 -14.24
N SER A 156 -17.03 14.24 -13.47
CA SER A 156 -16.51 15.56 -13.15
C SER A 156 -15.24 15.47 -12.32
N LEU A 157 -14.46 16.54 -12.24
CA LEU A 157 -13.25 16.62 -11.41
C LEU A 157 -13.57 16.27 -9.95
N LEU A 158 -14.65 16.84 -9.42
CA LEU A 158 -15.05 16.63 -8.02
C LEU A 158 -15.47 15.19 -7.76
N GLU A 159 -16.27 14.57 -8.64
CA GLU A 159 -16.65 13.15 -8.52
C GLU A 159 -15.42 12.24 -8.54
N ALA A 160 -14.49 12.49 -9.46
CA ALA A 160 -13.25 11.72 -9.56
C ALA A 160 -12.36 11.89 -8.32
N GLN A 161 -12.26 13.13 -7.81
CA GLN A 161 -11.50 13.41 -6.59
C GLN A 161 -12.07 12.66 -5.40
N VAL A 162 -13.36 12.81 -5.14
CA VAL A 162 -14.05 12.10 -4.03
C VAL A 162 -13.89 10.59 -4.17
N PHE A 163 -14.10 10.05 -5.38
CA PHE A 163 -14.00 8.62 -5.62
C PHE A 163 -12.58 8.09 -5.34
N PHE A 164 -11.54 8.70 -5.92
CA PHE A 164 -10.17 8.21 -5.73
C PHE A 164 -9.63 8.46 -4.33
N ASP A 165 -9.98 9.55 -3.67
CA ASP A 165 -9.55 9.81 -2.29
C ASP A 165 -10.14 8.79 -1.30
N THR A 166 -11.33 8.27 -1.59
CA THR A 166 -12.01 7.28 -0.75
C THR A 166 -11.74 5.82 -1.14
N THR A 167 -11.19 5.54 -2.32
CA THR A 167 -11.04 4.16 -2.81
C THR A 167 -9.61 3.79 -3.25
N HIS A 168 -8.74 4.77 -3.53
CA HIS A 168 -7.40 4.51 -4.03
C HIS A 168 -6.34 4.80 -2.96
N ILE A 169 -5.39 3.87 -2.75
CA ILE A 169 -4.38 3.99 -1.69
C ILE A 169 -3.53 5.27 -1.84
N GLN A 170 -3.21 5.68 -3.05
CA GLN A 170 -2.47 6.91 -3.32
C GLN A 170 -3.39 8.14 -3.49
N GLY A 171 -4.71 7.99 -3.34
CA GLY A 171 -5.69 9.05 -3.51
C GLY A 171 -5.80 9.57 -4.95
N PHE A 172 -6.44 10.72 -5.07
CA PHE A 172 -6.63 11.42 -6.34
C PHE A 172 -5.32 11.90 -6.96
N ALA A 173 -5.28 11.94 -8.27
CA ALA A 173 -4.25 12.62 -9.05
C ALA A 173 -4.93 13.42 -10.16
N ALA A 174 -4.56 14.69 -10.31
CA ALA A 174 -5.10 15.54 -11.36
C ALA A 174 -4.79 14.97 -12.74
N GLY A 175 -5.82 14.84 -13.55
CA GLY A 175 -5.79 14.27 -14.90
C GLY A 175 -6.58 15.10 -15.89
N ALA A 176 -6.67 14.62 -17.13
CA ALA A 176 -7.43 15.25 -18.21
C ALA A 176 -8.72 14.49 -18.52
N VAL A 177 -8.77 13.19 -18.24
CA VAL A 177 -9.92 12.33 -18.52
C VAL A 177 -10.22 11.50 -17.28
N TYR A 178 -11.48 11.51 -16.86
CA TYR A 178 -12.01 10.71 -15.75
C TYR A 178 -13.21 9.92 -16.24
N LEU A 179 -13.12 8.59 -16.17
CA LEU A 179 -14.16 7.67 -16.60
C LEU A 179 -14.65 6.85 -15.41
N GLY A 180 -15.96 6.69 -15.29
CA GLY A 180 -16.62 5.87 -14.28
C GLY A 180 -17.43 4.75 -14.89
N LEU A 181 -17.48 3.61 -14.19
CA LEU A 181 -18.50 2.58 -14.40
C LEU A 181 -19.62 2.82 -13.40
N GLU A 182 -20.82 3.01 -13.92
CA GLU A 182 -22.03 3.18 -13.13
C GLU A 182 -22.87 1.90 -13.12
N HIS A 183 -23.28 1.47 -11.93
CA HIS A 183 -24.17 0.37 -11.68
C HIS A 183 -25.24 0.78 -10.66
N ALA A 184 -26.52 0.60 -10.97
CA ALA A 184 -27.64 0.98 -10.10
C ALA A 184 -27.51 2.42 -9.56
N GLY A 185 -27.15 3.40 -10.41
CA GLY A 185 -27.04 4.81 -10.06
C GLY A 185 -25.78 5.18 -9.24
N LYS A 186 -24.84 4.25 -9.03
CA LYS A 186 -23.62 4.47 -8.27
C LYS A 186 -22.39 4.19 -9.09
N VAL A 187 -21.33 4.99 -8.93
CA VAL A 187 -20.02 4.72 -9.53
C VAL A 187 -19.37 3.58 -8.75
N VAL A 188 -19.13 2.44 -9.42
CA VAL A 188 -18.55 1.23 -8.82
C VAL A 188 -17.09 1.01 -9.18
N ALA A 189 -16.58 1.66 -10.23
CA ALA A 189 -15.15 1.73 -10.56
C ALA A 189 -14.86 3.00 -11.33
N ALA A 190 -13.63 3.49 -11.23
CA ALA A 190 -13.18 4.65 -12.00
C ALA A 190 -11.75 4.46 -12.52
N MET A 191 -11.45 5.14 -13.64
CA MET A 191 -10.13 5.17 -14.26
C MET A 191 -9.83 6.59 -14.73
N SER A 192 -8.58 7.04 -14.55
CA SER A 192 -8.17 8.40 -14.94
C SER A 192 -6.91 8.40 -15.77
N PHE A 193 -6.81 9.39 -16.66
CA PHE A 193 -5.72 9.56 -17.60
C PHE A 193 -5.27 11.01 -17.68
N CYS A 194 -3.99 11.23 -18.02
CA CYS A 194 -3.45 12.52 -18.42
C CYS A 194 -2.45 12.37 -19.56
N LYS A 195 -1.99 13.49 -20.13
CA LYS A 195 -0.80 13.44 -20.99
C LYS A 195 0.41 12.98 -20.20
N SER A 196 1.27 12.14 -20.81
CA SER A 196 2.38 11.53 -20.10
C SER A 196 3.29 12.57 -19.43
N ARG A 197 3.45 12.46 -18.12
CA ARG A 197 4.19 13.42 -17.28
C ARG A 197 5.68 13.16 -17.24
N PHE A 198 6.07 11.90 -17.10
CA PHE A 198 7.45 11.49 -16.87
C PHE A 198 8.10 10.87 -18.10
N ASN A 199 7.41 10.03 -18.83
CA ASN A 199 7.94 9.36 -20.03
C ASN A 199 7.37 9.98 -21.29
N LYS A 200 8.08 10.96 -21.86
CA LYS A 200 7.64 11.71 -23.05
C LYS A 200 7.60 10.89 -24.35
N SER A 201 8.11 9.66 -24.34
CA SER A 201 7.95 8.72 -25.48
C SER A 201 6.54 8.14 -25.57
N TYR A 202 5.68 8.37 -24.55
CA TYR A 202 4.30 7.95 -24.50
C TYR A 202 3.38 9.17 -24.52
N GLU A 203 2.27 9.06 -25.23
CA GLU A 203 1.30 10.14 -25.37
C GLU A 203 0.49 10.34 -24.09
N TRP A 204 -0.02 9.25 -23.53
CA TRP A 204 -0.90 9.24 -22.37
C TRP A 204 -0.31 8.46 -21.20
N GLU A 205 -0.77 8.80 -20.01
CA GLU A 205 -0.49 8.07 -18.77
C GLU A 205 -1.82 7.64 -18.14
N LEU A 206 -1.99 6.35 -17.86
CA LEU A 206 -3.04 5.85 -16.99
C LEU A 206 -2.62 6.11 -15.55
N LEU A 207 -3.32 7.06 -14.89
CA LEU A 207 -2.95 7.56 -13.56
C LEU A 207 -3.47 6.68 -12.43
N ARG A 208 -4.76 6.37 -12.46
CA ARG A 208 -5.49 5.67 -11.40
C ARG A 208 -6.51 4.71 -11.96
N PHE A 209 -6.65 3.60 -11.29
CA PHE A 209 -7.79 2.71 -11.39
C PHE A 209 -8.14 2.18 -10.00
N SER A 210 -9.40 2.28 -9.61
CA SER A 210 -9.92 1.63 -8.41
C SER A 210 -11.38 1.22 -8.58
N SER A 211 -11.80 0.26 -7.76
CA SER A 211 -13.22 -0.08 -7.57
C SER A 211 -13.71 0.49 -6.26
N GLN A 212 -15.02 0.59 -6.09
CA GLN A 212 -15.65 0.90 -4.80
C GLN A 212 -15.13 -0.08 -3.74
N LEU A 213 -15.05 0.39 -2.49
CA LEU A 213 -14.58 -0.44 -1.38
C LEU A 213 -15.36 -1.75 -1.29
N ASN A 214 -14.66 -2.81 -0.94
CA ASN A 214 -15.17 -4.18 -0.81
C ASN A 214 -15.86 -4.73 -2.06
N THR A 215 -15.64 -4.09 -3.22
CA THR A 215 -16.27 -4.48 -4.49
C THR A 215 -15.20 -4.85 -5.53
N ARG A 216 -15.39 -5.98 -6.19
CA ARG A 216 -14.61 -6.42 -7.34
C ARG A 216 -15.44 -6.27 -8.61
N VAL A 217 -15.05 -5.34 -9.49
CA VAL A 217 -15.75 -5.14 -10.77
C VAL A 217 -15.07 -5.98 -11.85
N VAL A 218 -15.61 -7.15 -12.13
CA VAL A 218 -15.06 -8.10 -13.12
C VAL A 218 -15.19 -7.51 -14.52
N GLY A 219 -14.05 -7.39 -15.23
CA GLY A 219 -13.97 -6.73 -16.53
C GLY A 219 -14.03 -5.20 -16.48
N GLY A 220 -14.05 -4.60 -15.28
CA GLY A 220 -14.19 -3.14 -15.10
C GLY A 220 -13.08 -2.34 -15.77
N ALA A 221 -11.83 -2.71 -15.49
CA ALA A 221 -10.68 -2.03 -16.06
C ALA A 221 -10.65 -2.16 -17.59
N SER A 222 -10.90 -3.36 -18.12
CA SER A 222 -10.94 -3.59 -19.57
C SER A 222 -12.02 -2.76 -20.27
N LYS A 223 -13.21 -2.65 -19.66
CA LYS A 223 -14.30 -1.85 -20.23
C LYS A 223 -13.97 -0.36 -20.24
N LEU A 224 -13.42 0.17 -19.15
CA LEU A 224 -13.01 1.59 -19.07
C LEU A 224 -11.84 1.89 -20.02
N PHE A 225 -10.84 1.03 -20.07
CA PHE A 225 -9.69 1.21 -20.95
C PHE A 225 -10.07 1.11 -22.43
N SER A 226 -10.89 0.13 -22.81
CA SER A 226 -11.39 0.01 -24.19
C SER A 226 -12.23 1.22 -24.59
N TYR A 227 -13.05 1.75 -23.69
CA TYR A 227 -13.79 2.99 -23.95
C TYR A 227 -12.86 4.18 -24.16
N PHE A 228 -11.82 4.32 -23.32
CA PHE A 228 -10.80 5.37 -23.48
C PHE A 228 -10.09 5.24 -24.84
N VAL A 229 -9.64 4.05 -25.21
CA VAL A 229 -8.98 3.81 -26.51
C VAL A 229 -9.90 4.18 -27.66
N LYS A 230 -11.17 3.77 -27.62
CA LYS A 230 -12.15 4.07 -28.66
C LYS A 230 -12.44 5.57 -28.81
N THR A 231 -12.50 6.31 -27.70
CA THR A 231 -12.91 7.72 -27.72
C THR A 231 -11.76 8.70 -27.92
N HIS A 232 -10.53 8.32 -27.55
CA HIS A 232 -9.36 9.22 -27.61
C HIS A 232 -8.30 8.76 -28.59
N SER A 233 -8.43 7.56 -29.17
CA SER A 233 -7.49 6.98 -30.17
C SER A 233 -6.01 7.21 -29.80
N PRO A 234 -5.57 6.85 -28.56
CA PRO A 234 -4.22 7.14 -28.10
C PRO A 234 -3.19 6.37 -28.93
N ALA A 235 -2.11 7.03 -29.36
CA ALA A 235 -0.98 6.37 -30.01
C ALA A 235 -0.20 5.48 -29.04
N SER A 236 -0.17 5.84 -27.76
CA SER A 236 0.49 5.05 -26.71
C SER A 236 0.04 5.46 -25.30
N VAL A 237 0.10 4.51 -24.37
CA VAL A 237 -0.24 4.74 -22.95
C VAL A 237 0.82 4.12 -22.07
N VAL A 238 1.33 4.87 -21.09
CA VAL A 238 2.23 4.36 -20.04
C VAL A 238 1.51 4.30 -18.70
N SER A 239 1.91 3.41 -17.81
CA SER A 239 1.43 3.37 -16.43
C SER A 239 2.49 2.81 -15.48
N TYR A 240 2.29 3.04 -14.18
CA TYR A 240 3.22 2.67 -13.12
C TYR A 240 2.51 1.86 -12.04
N CYS A 241 2.98 0.63 -11.83
CA CYS A 241 2.45 -0.28 -10.80
C CYS A 241 3.30 -0.17 -9.53
N ASP A 242 2.74 0.29 -8.42
CA ASP A 242 3.39 0.21 -7.11
C ASP A 242 3.57 -1.26 -6.73
N LEU A 243 4.84 -1.71 -6.67
CA LEU A 243 5.18 -3.12 -6.43
C LEU A 243 4.93 -3.57 -4.99
N ARG A 244 4.73 -2.65 -4.05
CA ARG A 244 4.25 -3.00 -2.70
C ARG A 244 2.84 -3.58 -2.72
N TRP A 245 2.04 -3.17 -3.70
CA TRP A 245 0.61 -3.51 -3.78
C TRP A 245 0.22 -4.36 -4.98
N GLY A 246 0.98 -4.35 -6.03
CA GLY A 246 0.59 -4.95 -7.30
C GLY A 246 1.69 -5.73 -8.01
N SER A 247 1.32 -6.78 -8.73
CA SER A 247 2.21 -7.60 -9.57
C SER A 247 2.13 -7.27 -11.06
N GLY A 248 1.43 -6.18 -11.43
CA GLY A 248 1.20 -5.83 -12.84
C GLY A 248 0.12 -6.65 -13.56
N ALA A 249 -0.59 -7.56 -12.87
CA ALA A 249 -1.60 -8.42 -13.49
C ALA A 249 -2.71 -7.63 -14.22
N LEU A 250 -3.11 -6.47 -13.66
CA LEU A 250 -4.05 -5.55 -14.30
C LEU A 250 -3.55 -5.12 -15.68
N TYR A 251 -2.31 -4.67 -15.75
CA TYR A 251 -1.72 -4.15 -16.99
C TYR A 251 -1.57 -5.23 -18.04
N ARG A 252 -1.13 -6.44 -17.67
CA ARG A 252 -1.11 -7.61 -18.58
C ARG A 252 -2.49 -7.90 -19.15
N ALA A 253 -3.53 -7.89 -18.30
CA ALA A 253 -4.91 -8.12 -18.75
C ALA A 253 -5.45 -7.02 -19.68
N LEU A 254 -4.91 -5.80 -19.63
CA LEU A 254 -5.23 -4.69 -20.54
C LEU A 254 -4.37 -4.68 -21.82
N GLY A 255 -3.46 -5.63 -21.99
CA GLY A 255 -2.57 -5.70 -23.17
C GLY A 255 -1.32 -4.82 -23.07
N PHE A 256 -1.00 -4.29 -21.89
CA PHE A 256 0.28 -3.59 -21.68
C PHE A 256 1.43 -4.59 -21.61
N LYS A 257 2.60 -4.16 -22.09
CA LYS A 257 3.87 -4.87 -21.94
C LYS A 257 4.68 -4.25 -20.80
N GLU A 258 5.33 -5.09 -20.01
CA GLU A 258 6.28 -4.61 -19.01
C GLU A 258 7.52 -4.09 -19.72
N LEU A 259 7.89 -2.84 -19.45
CA LEU A 259 9.05 -2.17 -20.05
C LEU A 259 10.29 -2.34 -19.16
N ARG A 260 10.12 -2.12 -17.88
CA ARG A 260 11.18 -2.20 -16.85
C ARG A 260 10.60 -2.11 -15.46
N THR A 261 11.39 -2.44 -14.49
CA THR A 261 11.14 -2.10 -13.07
C THR A 261 12.01 -0.91 -12.68
N SER A 262 11.41 0.10 -12.03
CA SER A 262 12.18 1.21 -11.47
C SER A 262 12.93 0.76 -10.21
N PRO A 263 14.06 1.38 -9.87
CA PRO A 263 14.64 1.18 -8.56
C PRO A 263 13.71 1.65 -7.45
N PRO A 264 13.87 1.14 -6.20
CA PRO A 264 13.13 1.64 -5.06
C PRO A 264 13.26 3.15 -4.89
N ASN A 265 12.16 3.79 -4.61
CA ASN A 265 12.06 5.18 -4.22
C ASN A 265 11.86 5.27 -2.70
N TYR A 266 11.91 6.47 -2.14
CA TYR A 266 11.74 6.66 -0.71
C TYR A 266 10.79 7.80 -0.38
N PHE A 267 10.29 7.72 0.85
CA PHE A 267 9.50 8.77 1.49
C PHE A 267 10.25 9.24 2.73
N TYR A 268 10.17 10.53 3.02
CA TYR A 268 10.65 11.10 4.27
C TYR A 268 9.58 11.04 5.34
N PHE A 269 9.99 10.98 6.60
CA PHE A 269 9.14 11.20 7.76
C PHE A 269 9.93 11.87 8.89
N LYS A 270 9.26 12.60 9.79
CA LYS A 270 9.92 13.25 10.92
C LYS A 270 9.96 12.27 12.11
N ARG A 271 11.16 11.98 12.64
CA ARG A 271 11.40 10.94 13.65
C ARG A 271 10.55 11.10 14.93
N ASN A 272 10.42 12.33 15.42
CA ASN A 272 9.67 12.65 16.64
C ASN A 272 8.42 13.47 16.29
N GLY A 273 7.86 13.28 15.08
CA GLY A 273 6.63 13.96 14.68
C GLY A 273 5.40 13.37 15.38
N PRO A 274 4.35 14.16 15.55
CA PRO A 274 3.11 13.70 16.19
C PRO A 274 2.36 12.65 15.36
N THR A 275 2.74 12.45 14.10
CA THR A 275 2.13 11.50 13.18
C THR A 275 3.21 10.83 12.31
N GLU A 276 3.00 9.56 11.95
CA GLU A 276 3.83 8.81 11.00
C GLU A 276 3.53 9.21 9.54
N ARG A 277 3.43 10.49 9.27
CA ARG A 277 3.09 10.99 7.93
C ARG A 277 4.27 10.85 6.98
N LEU A 278 4.05 10.17 5.86
CA LEU A 278 5.02 10.08 4.78
C LEU A 278 4.98 11.33 3.89
N LEU A 279 6.16 11.84 3.61
CA LEU A 279 6.40 13.02 2.78
C LEU A 279 7.07 12.60 1.48
N SER A 280 6.48 12.99 0.36
CA SER A 280 7.04 12.68 -0.95
C SER A 280 8.43 13.33 -1.14
N ARG A 281 9.40 12.54 -1.61
CA ARG A 281 10.71 13.06 -2.01
C ARG A 281 10.60 14.25 -2.97
N GLN A 282 9.66 14.25 -3.91
CA GLN A 282 9.50 15.34 -4.87
C GLN A 282 9.23 16.70 -4.21
N SER A 283 8.61 16.69 -3.04
CA SER A 283 8.37 17.90 -2.26
C SER A 283 9.59 18.38 -1.48
N PHE A 284 10.59 17.52 -1.27
CA PHE A 284 11.79 17.75 -0.45
C PHE A 284 13.10 17.62 -1.24
N GLN A 285 13.06 17.88 -2.54
CA GLN A 285 14.28 17.97 -3.36
C GLN A 285 15.16 19.13 -2.88
N LYS A 286 16.50 18.98 -2.96
CA LYS A 286 17.49 19.93 -2.40
C LYS A 286 17.16 21.40 -2.67
N HIS A 287 16.79 21.74 -3.90
CA HIS A 287 16.45 23.12 -4.29
C HIS A 287 15.18 23.69 -3.62
N LYS A 288 14.39 22.87 -2.94
CA LYS A 288 13.17 23.28 -2.20
C LYS A 288 13.37 23.31 -0.69
N LEU A 289 14.51 22.83 -0.18
CA LEU A 289 14.69 22.61 1.26
C LEU A 289 14.85 23.91 2.04
N GLN A 290 15.47 24.94 1.47
CA GLN A 290 15.70 26.21 2.13
C GLN A 290 14.41 26.86 2.66
N SER A 291 13.28 26.67 1.97
CA SER A 291 11.99 27.20 2.38
C SER A 291 11.17 26.25 3.29
N LYS A 292 11.70 25.08 3.63
CA LYS A 292 10.94 24.01 4.30
C LYS A 292 11.57 23.47 5.57
N LEU A 293 12.86 23.67 5.72
CA LEU A 293 13.62 23.18 6.86
C LEU A 293 13.96 24.33 7.80
N ASP A 294 14.05 24.02 9.07
CA ASP A 294 14.45 24.98 10.11
C ASP A 294 15.89 25.43 9.91
N THR A 295 16.75 24.52 9.45
CA THR A 295 18.15 24.79 9.11
C THR A 295 18.46 24.20 7.73
N PHE A 296 19.17 24.94 6.89
CA PHE A 296 19.58 24.50 5.55
C PHE A 296 21.02 24.90 5.28
N ASP A 297 21.83 23.92 4.90
CA ASP A 297 23.22 24.12 4.47
C ASP A 297 23.35 23.77 2.97
N PRO A 298 23.71 24.71 2.09
CA PRO A 298 23.88 24.45 0.67
C PRO A 298 25.02 23.47 0.33
N GLU A 299 26.02 23.32 1.20
CA GLU A 299 27.14 22.39 1.01
C GLU A 299 26.73 20.93 1.27
N LEU A 300 25.73 20.70 2.13
CA LEU A 300 25.22 19.37 2.42
C LEU A 300 24.34 18.83 1.29
N THR A 301 24.29 17.50 1.18
CA THR A 301 23.35 16.80 0.27
C THR A 301 21.90 16.99 0.72
N GLU A 302 20.93 16.61 -0.14
CA GLU A 302 19.51 16.54 0.23
C GLU A 302 19.32 15.73 1.51
N TRP A 303 19.93 14.55 1.58
CA TRP A 303 19.76 13.63 2.70
C TRP A 303 20.39 14.16 4.01
N GLU A 304 21.59 14.69 3.97
CA GLU A 304 22.25 15.27 5.15
C GLU A 304 21.46 16.44 5.74
N ASN A 305 20.94 17.35 4.90
CA ASN A 305 20.03 18.41 5.35
C ASN A 305 18.77 17.84 6.02
N MET A 306 18.17 16.81 5.46
CA MET A 306 16.98 16.17 6.03
C MET A 306 17.31 15.52 7.39
N GLN A 307 18.46 14.81 7.51
CA GLN A 307 18.89 14.20 8.76
C GLN A 307 19.16 15.24 9.86
N ALA A 308 19.85 16.34 9.52
CA ALA A 308 20.11 17.44 10.45
C ALA A 308 18.84 18.07 11.00
N ASN A 309 17.73 18.04 10.26
CA ASN A 309 16.41 18.51 10.65
C ASN A 309 15.51 17.43 11.26
N GLY A 310 16.07 16.28 11.64
CA GLY A 310 15.36 15.22 12.36
C GLY A 310 14.45 14.36 11.49
N TYR A 311 14.68 14.32 10.18
CA TYR A 311 13.97 13.41 9.26
C TYR A 311 14.73 12.08 9.08
N ASP A 312 13.97 11.06 8.74
CA ASP A 312 14.44 9.76 8.27
C ASP A 312 13.68 9.38 7.00
N ARG A 313 14.06 8.27 6.38
CA ARG A 313 13.42 7.78 5.15
C ARG A 313 13.14 6.29 5.18
N ILE A 314 12.04 5.91 4.55
CA ILE A 314 11.65 4.53 4.29
C ILE A 314 11.62 4.29 2.78
N TRP A 315 12.16 3.15 2.33
CA TRP A 315 12.24 2.77 0.93
C TRP A 315 11.05 1.90 0.52
N ASP A 316 10.50 2.11 -0.67
CA ASP A 316 9.48 1.25 -1.27
C ASP A 316 10.10 0.08 -2.06
N CYS A 317 9.28 -0.66 -2.81
CA CYS A 317 9.72 -1.74 -3.68
C CYS A 317 10.03 -1.29 -5.13
N GLY A 318 9.86 0.01 -5.43
CA GLY A 318 9.87 0.52 -6.79
C GLY A 318 8.54 0.32 -7.52
N ASN A 319 8.55 0.63 -8.82
CA ASN A 319 7.38 0.51 -9.68
C ASN A 319 7.67 -0.36 -10.90
N GLY A 320 6.75 -1.22 -11.27
CA GLY A 320 6.70 -1.79 -12.62
C GLY A 320 6.25 -0.72 -13.60
N VAL A 321 7.00 -0.49 -14.67
CA VAL A 321 6.67 0.46 -15.74
C VAL A 321 6.06 -0.32 -16.90
N TRP A 322 4.86 0.05 -17.28
CA TRP A 322 4.04 -0.67 -18.27
C TRP A 322 3.69 0.23 -19.44
N GLY A 323 3.87 -0.25 -20.67
CA GLY A 323 3.56 0.48 -21.89
C GLY A 323 2.55 -0.27 -22.74
N TRP A 324 1.64 0.48 -23.34
CA TRP A 324 0.65 -0.01 -24.28
C TRP A 324 0.70 0.81 -25.58
N THR A 325 0.58 0.12 -26.72
CA THR A 325 0.38 0.69 -28.05
C THR A 325 -0.75 -0.06 -28.73
N PRO A 326 -1.51 0.55 -29.65
CA PRO A 326 -2.47 -0.18 -30.47
C PRO A 326 -1.79 -1.37 -31.15
N HIS A 327 -2.48 -2.49 -31.18
CA HIS A 327 -2.03 -3.59 -32.06
C HIS A 327 -2.23 -3.13 -33.49
N THR A 328 -1.15 -3.07 -34.28
CA THR A 328 -1.19 -2.91 -35.74
C THR A 328 -1.78 -4.13 -36.38
#